data_e75887c8001f3b666e683975b56a96a9
#
_entry.id   e75887c8001f3b666e683975b56a96a9
#
_cell.length_a   1.000
_cell.length_b   1.000
_cell.length_c   1.000
_cell.angle_alpha   90.00
_cell.angle_beta   90.00
_cell.angle_gamma   90.00
#
_symmetry.space_group_name_H-M   'P 1'
#
loop_
_entity.id
_entity.type
_entity.pdbx_description
1 polymer ?
#
loop_
_entity_poly.entity_id
_entity_poly.type
_entity_poly.pdbx_seq_one_letter_code
_entity_poly.pdbx_strand_id
1 'polypeptide(L)'
;MNITITLNVNGKDYPLEVKPNEILLNVLRDRLALLGTKYGCGIGECGACTVLLDGKAVLSCQTLAFTAEGKRITTIEGLERDGELDPLQQAFIDEGAVQCGYCTPGMILSAKALLDAKPDPSTEEIKHAIRGNLCRCTGYTNI
;
A
#
# COMPACT_ATOMS: atom_id res chain seq x y z
N MET A 1 0.72 27.90 6.56
CA MET A 1 -0.59 27.91 5.87
C MET A 1 -1.01 26.45 5.67
N ASN A 2 -2.26 26.14 6.01
CA ASN A 2 -2.82 24.80 5.80
C ASN A 2 -3.69 24.76 4.55
N ILE A 3 -3.84 23.57 3.97
CA ILE A 3 -4.67 23.32 2.80
C ILE A 3 -5.80 22.39 3.24
N THR A 4 -7.04 22.76 2.92
CA THR A 4 -8.20 21.89 3.15
C THR A 4 -8.35 20.94 1.96
N ILE A 5 -8.36 19.64 2.24
CA ILE A 5 -8.49 18.57 1.22
C ILE A 5 -9.52 17.54 1.68
N THR A 6 -10.02 16.76 0.74
CA THR A 6 -10.78 15.54 1.05
C THR A 6 -10.09 14.35 0.42
N LEU A 7 -9.66 13.40 1.24
CA LEU A 7 -9.07 12.15 0.77
C LEU A 7 -10.11 11.04 0.76
N ASN A 8 -10.22 10.33 -0.35
CA ASN A 8 -10.99 9.10 -0.43
C ASN A 8 -10.07 7.92 -0.13
N VAL A 9 -10.26 7.27 1.01
CA VAL A 9 -9.44 6.14 1.45
C VAL A 9 -10.34 4.95 1.73
N ASN A 10 -10.12 3.87 0.99
CA ASN A 10 -10.91 2.64 1.09
C ASN A 10 -12.42 2.88 0.95
N GLY A 11 -12.79 3.79 0.04
CA GLY A 11 -14.17 4.12 -0.24
C GLY A 11 -14.84 5.10 0.73
N LYS A 12 -14.09 5.64 1.69
CA LYS A 12 -14.59 6.63 2.65
C LYS A 12 -13.89 7.97 2.46
N ASP A 13 -14.67 9.05 2.51
CA ASP A 13 -14.15 10.41 2.40
C ASP A 13 -13.73 10.95 3.77
N TYR A 14 -12.53 11.52 3.81
CA TYR A 14 -11.95 12.15 4.99
C TYR A 14 -11.61 13.60 4.68
N PRO A 15 -12.44 14.57 5.15
CA PRO A 15 -12.07 15.97 5.07
C PRO A 15 -10.97 16.27 6.08
N LEU A 16 -9.89 16.89 5.61
CA LEU A 16 -8.67 17.12 6.39
C LEU A 16 -8.10 18.49 6.08
N GLU A 17 -7.45 19.06 7.08
CA GLU A 17 -6.60 20.22 6.93
C GLU A 17 -5.15 19.76 7.07
N VAL A 18 -4.35 19.91 6.01
CA VAL A 18 -2.98 19.39 5.94
C VAL A 18 -1.99 20.51 5.64
N LYS A 19 -0.74 20.32 6.06
CA LYS A 19 0.35 21.21 5.64
C LYS A 19 0.75 20.90 4.19
N PRO A 20 1.24 21.89 3.43
CA PRO A 20 1.68 21.67 2.03
C PRO A 20 2.77 20.60 1.88
N ASN A 21 3.57 20.41 2.91
CA ASN A 21 4.67 19.42 2.92
C ASN A 21 4.31 18.12 3.66
N GLU A 22 3.05 17.93 4.06
CA GLU A 22 2.63 16.73 4.77
C GLU A 22 2.58 15.54 3.82
N ILE A 23 3.27 14.45 4.17
CA ILE A 23 3.31 13.25 3.33
C ILE A 23 2.10 12.35 3.60
N LEU A 24 1.66 11.66 2.55
CA LEU A 24 0.49 10.78 2.61
C LEU A 24 0.63 9.69 3.67
N LEU A 25 1.81 9.09 3.81
CA LEU A 25 2.08 8.06 4.81
C LEU A 25 1.72 8.53 6.23
N ASN A 26 2.14 9.75 6.61
CA ASN A 26 1.86 10.28 7.94
C ASN A 26 0.36 10.54 8.13
N VAL A 27 -0.32 11.05 7.11
CA VAL A 27 -1.77 11.25 7.17
C VAL A 27 -2.48 9.93 7.41
N LEU A 28 -2.14 8.89 6.65
CA LEU A 28 -2.75 7.57 6.79
C LEU A 28 -2.55 7.00 8.20
N ARG A 29 -1.31 7.03 8.72
CA ARG A 29 -0.96 6.42 10.00
C ARG A 29 -1.37 7.27 11.21
N ASP A 30 -1.01 8.55 11.19
CA ASP A 30 -1.08 9.38 12.39
C ASP A 30 -2.43 10.07 12.54
N ARG A 31 -3.11 10.35 11.43
CA ARG A 31 -4.37 11.08 11.45
C ARG A 31 -5.58 10.21 11.19
N LEU A 32 -5.47 9.19 10.33
CA LEU A 32 -6.56 8.25 10.03
C LEU A 32 -6.46 6.95 10.81
N ALA A 33 -5.38 6.73 11.56
CA ALA A 33 -5.11 5.51 12.32
C ALA A 33 -5.10 4.22 11.45
N LEU A 34 -4.79 4.35 10.16
CA LEU A 34 -4.64 3.22 9.24
C LEU A 34 -3.21 2.70 9.32
N LEU A 35 -2.94 1.85 10.29
CA LEU A 35 -1.59 1.41 10.65
C LEU A 35 -1.03 0.31 9.77
N GLY A 36 -1.83 -0.25 8.87
CA GLY A 36 -1.40 -1.30 7.95
C GLY A 36 -0.33 -0.84 6.95
N THR A 37 -0.35 0.43 6.54
CA THR A 37 0.72 1.03 5.75
C THR A 37 1.91 1.34 6.65
N LYS A 38 3.09 0.80 6.32
CA LYS A 38 4.25 0.82 7.22
C LYS A 38 5.26 1.91 6.84
N TYR A 39 5.90 2.46 7.86
CA TYR A 39 7.06 3.32 7.72
C TYR A 39 8.34 2.47 7.83
N GLY A 40 9.12 2.41 6.77
CA GLY A 40 10.41 1.72 6.77
C GLY A 40 11.57 2.72 6.60
N CYS A 41 11.93 3.03 5.36
CA CYS A 41 13.10 3.87 5.08
C CYS A 41 12.81 5.38 5.01
N GLY A 42 11.61 5.79 4.61
CA GLY A 42 11.24 7.20 4.39
C GLY A 42 11.90 7.86 3.18
N ILE A 43 12.63 7.11 2.36
CA ILE A 43 13.41 7.62 1.22
C ILE A 43 13.06 6.95 -0.11
N GLY A 44 11.98 6.16 -0.15
CA GLY A 44 11.52 5.54 -1.39
C GLY A 44 12.20 4.23 -1.78
N GLU A 45 12.93 3.57 -0.87
CA GLU A 45 13.73 2.37 -1.20
C GLU A 45 13.08 1.05 -0.79
N CYS A 46 12.39 0.99 0.36
CA CYS A 46 11.98 -0.30 0.93
C CYS A 46 10.62 -0.81 0.47
N GLY A 47 9.74 0.05 0.00
CA GLY A 47 8.39 -0.32 -0.45
C GLY A 47 7.38 -0.64 0.65
N ALA A 48 7.75 -0.57 1.93
CA ALA A 48 6.84 -0.87 3.04
C ALA A 48 5.63 0.06 3.11
N CYS A 49 5.73 1.25 2.55
CA CYS A 49 4.70 2.28 2.54
C CYS A 49 3.80 2.23 1.29
N THR A 50 3.92 1.22 0.45
CA THR A 50 3.15 1.12 -0.80
C THR A 50 1.65 1.13 -0.52
N VAL A 51 0.93 2.00 -1.24
CA VAL A 51 -0.52 2.04 -1.33
C VAL A 51 -0.94 2.07 -2.79
N LEU A 52 -2.21 1.86 -3.08
CA LEU A 52 -2.74 2.06 -4.42
C LEU A 52 -3.35 3.47 -4.53
N LEU A 53 -3.02 4.16 -5.59
CA LEU A 53 -3.57 5.46 -5.96
C LEU A 53 -4.19 5.31 -7.35
N ASP A 54 -5.53 5.33 -7.42
CA ASP A 54 -6.28 5.00 -8.64
C ASP A 54 -5.84 3.65 -9.25
N GLY A 55 -5.61 2.65 -8.39
CA GLY A 55 -5.21 1.30 -8.78
C GLY A 55 -3.73 1.11 -9.09
N LYS A 56 -2.91 2.16 -9.00
CA LYS A 56 -1.47 2.08 -9.24
C LYS A 56 -0.69 2.10 -7.95
N ALA A 57 0.32 1.23 -7.83
CA ALA A 57 1.21 1.19 -6.68
C ALA A 57 2.07 2.46 -6.62
N VAL A 58 1.98 3.17 -5.49
CA VAL A 58 2.80 4.35 -5.21
C VAL A 58 3.39 4.26 -3.81
N LEU A 59 4.52 4.94 -3.60
CA LEU A 59 5.17 5.03 -2.29
C LEU A 59 4.57 6.21 -1.51
N SER A 60 3.80 5.93 -0.48
CA SER A 60 3.13 6.98 0.29
C SER A 60 4.10 7.88 1.06
N CYS A 61 5.32 7.41 1.36
CA CYS A 61 6.37 8.24 1.95
C CYS A 61 6.95 9.28 0.98
N GLN A 62 6.72 9.12 -0.31
CA GLN A 62 7.19 10.03 -1.38
C GLN A 62 6.02 10.78 -2.05
N THR A 63 4.83 10.71 -1.47
CA THR A 63 3.61 11.33 -2.00
C THR A 63 3.14 12.41 -1.03
N LEU A 64 2.98 13.64 -1.52
CA LEU A 64 2.38 14.72 -0.74
C LEU A 64 0.87 14.49 -0.62
N ALA A 65 0.33 14.63 0.59
CA ALA A 65 -1.08 14.30 0.86
C ALA A 65 -2.05 15.06 -0.05
N PHE A 66 -1.81 16.36 -0.27
CA PHE A 66 -2.71 17.17 -1.09
C PHE A 66 -2.77 16.73 -2.56
N THR A 67 -1.71 16.06 -3.07
CA THR A 67 -1.71 15.58 -4.46
C THR A 67 -2.59 14.34 -4.67
N ALA A 68 -3.01 13.72 -3.58
CA ALA A 68 -3.91 12.56 -3.61
C ALA A 68 -5.39 12.94 -3.57
N GLU A 69 -5.71 14.22 -3.42
CA GLU A 69 -7.09 14.69 -3.48
C GLU A 69 -7.74 14.36 -4.81
N GLY A 70 -9.00 13.92 -4.78
CA GLY A 70 -9.73 13.53 -5.98
C GLY A 70 -9.37 12.16 -6.55
N LYS A 71 -8.48 11.43 -5.90
CA LYS A 71 -8.06 10.08 -6.30
C LYS A 71 -8.50 9.05 -5.28
N ARG A 72 -8.63 7.80 -5.71
CA ARG A 72 -8.98 6.69 -4.81
C ARG A 72 -7.72 6.11 -4.21
N ILE A 73 -7.62 6.17 -2.90
CA ILE A 73 -6.52 5.56 -2.15
C ILE A 73 -6.99 4.22 -1.60
N THR A 74 -6.23 3.16 -1.85
CA THR A 74 -6.46 1.84 -1.26
C THR A 74 -5.27 1.46 -0.41
N THR A 75 -5.50 1.21 0.87
CA THR A 75 -4.54 0.64 1.80
C THR A 75 -4.82 -0.84 2.00
N ILE A 76 -3.95 -1.55 2.73
CA ILE A 76 -4.15 -2.97 2.99
C ILE A 76 -5.48 -3.26 3.71
N GLU A 77 -5.92 -2.35 4.55
CA GLU A 77 -7.19 -2.45 5.25
C GLU A 77 -8.39 -2.44 4.31
N GLY A 78 -8.23 -1.88 3.12
CA GLY A 78 -9.29 -1.80 2.11
C GLY A 78 -9.42 -3.03 1.21
N LEU A 79 -8.56 -4.02 1.33
CA LEU A 79 -8.64 -5.25 0.53
C LEU A 79 -9.64 -6.26 1.12
N GLU A 80 -9.70 -6.35 2.44
CA GLU A 80 -10.69 -7.19 3.11
C GLU A 80 -12.10 -6.61 2.89
N ARG A 81 -13.06 -7.48 2.66
CA ARG A 81 -14.47 -7.10 2.46
C ARG A 81 -15.36 -8.00 3.28
N ASP A 82 -16.20 -7.39 4.12
CA ASP A 82 -17.22 -8.10 4.93
C ASP A 82 -16.63 -9.25 5.78
N GLY A 83 -15.42 -9.05 6.30
CA GLY A 83 -14.70 -10.05 7.11
C GLY A 83 -13.96 -11.10 6.30
N GLU A 84 -14.00 -11.02 4.97
CA GLU A 84 -13.28 -11.95 4.09
C GLU A 84 -12.03 -11.31 3.50
N LEU A 85 -10.92 -12.03 3.56
CA LEU A 85 -9.66 -11.60 2.96
C LEU A 85 -9.75 -11.60 1.43
N ASP A 86 -9.04 -10.66 0.81
CA ASP A 86 -8.79 -10.72 -0.63
C ASP A 86 -8.04 -12.03 -0.95
N PRO A 87 -8.32 -12.69 -2.09
CA PRO A 87 -7.62 -13.92 -2.47
C PRO A 87 -6.10 -13.83 -2.41
N LEU A 88 -5.53 -12.66 -2.69
CA LEU A 88 -4.09 -12.45 -2.61
C LEU A 88 -3.59 -12.45 -1.16
N GLN A 89 -4.35 -11.85 -0.24
CA GLN A 89 -4.03 -11.92 1.20
C GLN A 89 -4.08 -13.35 1.69
N GLN A 90 -5.10 -14.10 1.29
CA GLN A 90 -5.24 -15.51 1.66
C GLN A 90 -4.08 -16.34 1.09
N ALA A 91 -3.68 -16.10 -0.15
CA ALA A 91 -2.55 -16.81 -0.77
C ALA A 91 -1.24 -16.58 -0.01
N PHE A 92 -0.98 -15.36 0.49
CA PHE A 92 0.20 -15.09 1.32
C PHE A 92 0.22 -15.93 2.60
N ILE A 93 -0.96 -16.17 3.18
CA ILE A 93 -1.09 -17.03 4.37
C ILE A 93 -0.87 -18.50 3.98
N ASP A 94 -1.57 -18.98 2.98
CA ASP A 94 -1.58 -20.39 2.57
C ASP A 94 -0.20 -20.86 2.08
N GLU A 95 0.53 -20.00 1.39
CA GLU A 95 1.86 -20.31 0.86
C GLU A 95 3.00 -20.01 1.84
N GLY A 96 2.70 -19.57 3.06
CA GLY A 96 3.72 -19.28 4.05
C GLY A 96 4.61 -18.09 3.69
N ALA A 97 4.08 -17.12 2.97
CA ALA A 97 4.82 -15.93 2.51
C ALA A 97 5.01 -14.88 3.61
N VAL A 98 4.47 -15.09 4.79
CA VAL A 98 4.51 -14.13 5.91
C VAL A 98 5.38 -14.69 7.04
N GLN A 99 6.34 -13.89 7.50
CA GLN A 99 7.08 -14.15 8.75
C GLN A 99 6.80 -13.01 9.74
N CYS A 100 7.63 -11.97 9.83
CA CYS A 100 7.32 -10.86 10.73
C CYS A 100 6.10 -10.03 10.27
N GLY A 101 5.77 -10.06 8.99
CA GLY A 101 4.62 -9.38 8.42
C GLY A 101 4.83 -7.89 8.08
N TYR A 102 6.01 -7.33 8.37
CA TYR A 102 6.25 -5.90 8.17
C TYR A 102 6.24 -5.49 6.69
N CYS A 103 6.83 -6.30 5.81
CA CYS A 103 6.83 -6.06 4.37
C CYS A 103 5.51 -6.42 3.68
N THR A 104 4.67 -7.20 4.35
CA THR A 104 3.53 -7.89 3.73
C THR A 104 2.49 -6.95 3.14
N PRO A 105 2.04 -5.87 3.82
CA PRO A 105 1.05 -4.97 3.24
C PRO A 105 1.51 -4.34 1.93
N GLY A 106 2.73 -3.81 1.90
CA GLY A 106 3.30 -3.20 0.70
C GLY A 106 3.49 -4.20 -0.43
N MET A 107 3.98 -5.39 -0.10
CA MET A 107 4.18 -6.48 -1.06
C MET A 107 2.86 -6.91 -1.70
N ILE A 108 1.82 -7.11 -0.90
CA ILE A 108 0.48 -7.48 -1.37
C ILE A 108 -0.08 -6.40 -2.29
N LEU A 109 0.01 -5.12 -1.92
CA LEU A 109 -0.53 -4.04 -2.74
C LEU A 109 0.23 -3.87 -4.05
N SER A 110 1.55 -4.05 -4.06
CA SER A 110 2.32 -4.06 -5.31
C SER A 110 1.89 -5.20 -6.23
N ALA A 111 1.71 -6.40 -5.68
CA ALA A 111 1.20 -7.54 -6.44
C ALA A 111 -0.25 -7.35 -6.91
N LYS A 112 -1.09 -6.75 -6.07
CA LYS A 112 -2.49 -6.43 -6.40
C LYS A 112 -2.59 -5.49 -7.60
N ALA A 113 -1.76 -4.46 -7.65
CA ALA A 113 -1.71 -3.54 -8.78
C ALA A 113 -1.40 -4.27 -10.10
N LEU A 114 -0.46 -5.23 -10.06
CA LEU A 114 -0.15 -6.05 -11.23
C LEU A 114 -1.33 -6.93 -11.62
N LEU A 115 -1.93 -7.64 -10.68
CA LEU A 115 -3.02 -8.58 -10.97
C LEU A 115 -4.28 -7.86 -11.49
N ASP A 116 -4.57 -6.67 -11.01
CA ASP A 116 -5.69 -5.87 -11.49
C ASP A 116 -5.45 -5.38 -12.93
N ALA A 117 -4.21 -5.07 -13.28
CA ALA A 117 -3.84 -4.65 -14.63
C ALA A 117 -3.66 -5.83 -15.59
N LYS A 118 -3.13 -6.95 -15.10
CA LYS A 118 -2.88 -8.18 -15.87
C LYS A 118 -3.20 -9.41 -15.00
N PRO A 119 -4.39 -9.99 -15.16
CA PRO A 119 -4.84 -11.10 -14.31
C PRO A 119 -4.04 -12.41 -14.43
N ASP A 120 -3.28 -12.59 -15.53
CA ASP A 120 -2.45 -13.78 -15.76
C ASP A 120 -0.99 -13.35 -16.06
N PRO A 121 -0.26 -12.84 -15.06
CA PRO A 121 1.11 -12.41 -15.25
C PRO A 121 2.07 -13.60 -15.29
N SER A 122 3.18 -13.45 -16.02
CA SER A 122 4.29 -14.39 -15.94
C SER A 122 5.05 -14.25 -14.62
N THR A 123 5.83 -15.28 -14.27
CA THR A 123 6.70 -15.24 -13.08
C THR A 123 7.66 -14.03 -13.12
N GLU A 124 8.21 -13.70 -14.28
CA GLU A 124 9.10 -12.55 -14.42
C GLU A 124 8.38 -11.22 -14.23
N GLU A 125 7.14 -11.09 -14.69
CA GLU A 125 6.32 -9.90 -14.43
C GLU A 125 5.98 -9.74 -12.95
N ILE A 126 5.71 -10.85 -12.26
CA ILE A 126 5.48 -10.84 -10.80
C ILE A 126 6.74 -10.36 -10.08
N LYS A 127 7.90 -10.95 -10.37
CA LYS A 127 9.17 -10.54 -9.77
C LYS A 127 9.48 -9.06 -10.04
N HIS A 128 9.21 -8.60 -11.25
CA HIS A 128 9.39 -7.19 -11.61
C HIS A 128 8.47 -6.27 -10.79
N ALA A 129 7.22 -6.65 -10.61
CA ALA A 129 6.24 -5.82 -9.90
C ALA A 129 6.59 -5.66 -8.41
N ILE A 130 7.16 -6.68 -7.78
CA ILE A 130 7.46 -6.66 -6.33
C ILE A 130 8.94 -6.34 -6.02
N ARG A 131 9.77 -6.13 -7.03
CA ARG A 131 11.23 -5.91 -6.83
C ARG A 131 11.57 -4.70 -5.95
N GLY A 132 10.67 -3.72 -5.87
CA GLY A 132 10.83 -2.54 -5.01
C GLY A 132 10.37 -2.75 -3.58
N ASN A 133 9.97 -3.95 -3.20
CA ASN A 133 9.48 -4.29 -1.87
C ASN A 133 10.50 -5.19 -1.18
N LEU A 134 11.16 -4.65 -0.14
CA LEU A 134 12.21 -5.37 0.57
C LEU A 134 11.64 -6.23 1.69
N CYS A 135 12.15 -7.45 1.79
CA CYS A 135 11.86 -8.38 2.89
C CYS A 135 13.17 -8.93 3.44
N ARG A 136 13.37 -8.81 4.76
CA ARG A 136 14.57 -9.31 5.43
C ARG A 136 14.43 -10.75 5.92
N CYS A 137 13.20 -11.23 6.06
CA CYS A 137 12.91 -12.51 6.73
C CYS A 137 12.88 -13.72 5.78
N THR A 138 12.17 -13.59 4.65
CA THR A 138 11.73 -14.73 3.84
C THR A 138 12.73 -15.19 2.77
N GLY A 139 13.65 -14.34 2.37
CA GLY A 139 14.46 -14.57 1.18
C GLY A 139 13.66 -14.61 -0.13
N TYR A 140 12.40 -14.16 -0.08
CA TYR A 140 11.46 -14.09 -1.22
C TYR A 140 11.03 -15.44 -1.78
N THR A 141 11.40 -16.55 -1.17
CA THR A 141 11.15 -17.90 -1.70
C THR A 141 9.66 -18.20 -1.80
N ASN A 142 8.90 -17.88 -0.75
CA ASN A 142 7.46 -18.15 -0.68
C ASN A 142 6.59 -16.98 -1.16
N ILE A 143 7.21 -15.84 -1.39
CA ILE A 143 6.52 -14.68 -1.92
C ILE A 143 6.41 -14.81 -3.45
#